data_05463b3a229df6c7a5e00734c25f2e68
#
_entry.id   05463b3a229df6c7a5e00734c25f2e68
#
_cell.length_a   1.000
_cell.length_b   1.000
_cell.length_c   1.000
_cell.angle_alpha   90.00
_cell.angle_beta   90.00
_cell.angle_gamma   90.00
#
_symmetry.space_group_name_H-M   'P 1'
#
loop_
_entity.id
_entity.type
_entity.pdbx_description
1 polymer ?
#
loop_
_entity_poly.entity_id
_entity_poly.type
_entity_poly.pdbx_seq_one_letter_code
_entity_poly.pdbx_strand_id
1 'polypeptide(L)' 'MFIDHAAVYVEDLERGARFYEQYFGGVRGERYENPRTGFSSYFITFDGGNTRLEVMA' A
#
# COMPACT_ATOMS: atom_id res chain seq x y z
N MET A 1 -20.85 7.42 -5.28
CA MET A 1 -19.52 7.12 -5.84
C MET A 1 -18.73 6.27 -4.86
N PHE A 2 -18.01 5.33 -5.38
CA PHE A 2 -17.24 4.40 -4.56
C PHE A 2 -15.79 4.39 -5.03
N ILE A 3 -14.85 4.53 -4.11
CA ILE A 3 -13.42 4.45 -4.41
C ILE A 3 -12.87 3.20 -3.75
N ASP A 4 -12.44 2.24 -4.59
CA ASP A 4 -11.91 0.98 -4.10
C ASP A 4 -10.52 1.18 -3.49
N HIS A 5 -9.65 1.91 -4.18
CA HIS A 5 -8.33 2.20 -3.65
C HIS A 5 -7.76 3.48 -4.24
N ALA A 6 -6.83 4.03 -3.53
CA ALA A 6 -5.96 5.10 -3.99
C ALA A 6 -4.53 4.57 -4.04
N ALA A 7 -3.63 5.25 -4.74
CA ALA A 7 -2.27 4.79 -4.91
C ALA A 7 -1.28 5.91 -4.62
N VAL A 8 -0.14 5.55 -4.05
CA VAL A 8 0.92 6.51 -3.75
C VAL A 8 2.29 5.88 -4.05
N TYR A 9 3.18 6.65 -4.69
CA TYR A 9 4.56 6.22 -4.91
C TYR A 9 5.44 6.68 -3.76
N VAL A 10 6.33 5.79 -3.34
CA VAL A 10 7.31 6.08 -2.29
C VAL A 10 8.69 5.69 -2.79
N GLU A 11 9.73 6.22 -2.19
CA GLU A 11 11.11 5.90 -2.57
C GLU A 11 11.54 4.53 -2.06
N ASP A 12 11.08 4.17 -0.87
CA ASP A 12 11.42 2.90 -0.23
C ASP A 12 10.12 2.23 0.17
N LEU A 13 9.82 1.10 -0.48
CA LEU A 13 8.54 0.43 -0.29
C LEU A 13 8.32 -0.01 1.16
N GLU A 14 9.32 -0.61 1.79
CA GLU A 14 9.17 -1.10 3.16
C GLU A 14 8.96 0.05 4.15
N ARG A 15 9.69 1.13 3.99
CA ARG A 15 9.53 2.30 4.85
C ARG A 15 8.18 2.97 4.63
N GLY A 16 7.74 3.05 3.39
CA GLY A 16 6.44 3.64 3.06
C GLY A 16 5.30 2.84 3.67
N ALA A 17 5.34 1.52 3.49
CA ALA A 17 4.31 0.65 4.07
C ALA A 17 4.30 0.75 5.60
N ARG A 18 5.48 0.75 6.22
CA ARG A 18 5.61 0.86 7.68
C ARG A 18 5.06 2.17 8.19
N PHE A 19 5.22 3.25 7.45
CA PHE A 19 4.68 4.56 7.81
C PHE A 19 3.16 4.48 7.99
N TYR A 20 2.47 3.88 7.03
CA TYR A 20 1.01 3.77 7.10
C TYR A 20 0.55 2.79 8.18
N GLU A 21 1.33 1.73 8.43
CA GLU A 21 1.02 0.83 9.53
C GLU A 21 1.17 1.51 10.88
N GLN A 22 2.26 2.26 11.05
CA GLN A 22 2.59 2.87 12.34
C GLN A 22 1.71 4.06 12.67
N TYR A 23 1.42 4.92 11.71
CA TYR A 23 0.74 6.18 11.97
C TYR A 23 -0.76 6.15 11.71
N PHE A 24 -1.23 5.21 10.94
CA PHE A 24 -2.65 5.15 10.57
C PHE A 24 -3.28 3.80 10.88
N GLY A 25 -2.56 2.90 11.52
CA GLY A 25 -3.10 1.61 11.89
C GLY A 25 -3.39 0.69 10.71
N GLY A 26 -2.69 0.88 9.61
CA GLY A 26 -2.89 0.06 8.44
C GLY A 26 -2.40 -1.36 8.61
N VAL A 27 -2.96 -2.28 7.85
CA VAL A 27 -2.54 -3.68 7.81
C VAL A 27 -2.14 -3.98 6.37
N ARG A 28 -0.87 -4.36 6.17
CA ARG A 28 -0.42 -4.65 4.81
C ARG A 28 -0.79 -6.06 4.39
N GLY A 29 -1.14 -6.18 3.11
CA GLY A 29 -1.37 -7.47 2.50
C GLY A 29 -0.09 -8.03 1.91
N GLU A 30 -0.23 -8.91 0.92
CA GLU A 30 0.91 -9.52 0.27
C GLU A 30 1.64 -8.51 -0.61
N ARG A 31 2.95 -8.71 -0.72
CA ARG A 31 3.78 -7.92 -1.62
C ARG A 31 3.58 -8.38 -3.04
N TYR A 32 3.29 -7.44 -3.92
CA TYR A 32 3.25 -7.67 -5.35
C TYR A 32 4.56 -7.23 -5.96
N GLU A 33 5.11 -8.02 -6.87
CA GLU A 33 6.31 -7.66 -7.60
C GLU A 33 6.13 -8.00 -9.07
N ASN A 34 6.56 -7.07 -9.93
CA ASN A 34 6.61 -7.32 -11.36
C ASN A 34 8.08 -7.49 -11.73
N PRO A 35 8.53 -8.72 -12.01
CA PRO A 35 9.96 -8.98 -12.28
C PRO A 35 10.45 -8.33 -13.58
N ARG A 36 9.55 -7.97 -14.47
CA ARG A 36 9.91 -7.38 -15.76
C ARG A 36 10.29 -5.91 -15.62
N THR A 37 9.64 -5.20 -14.71
CA THR A 37 9.83 -3.75 -14.55
C THR A 37 10.47 -3.37 -13.23
N GLY A 38 10.54 -4.30 -12.28
CA GLY A 38 11.02 -4.01 -10.94
C GLY A 38 9.99 -3.31 -10.06
N PHE A 39 8.78 -3.14 -10.57
CA PHE A 39 7.70 -2.51 -9.82
C PHE A 39 7.29 -3.39 -8.64
N SER A 40 7.09 -2.78 -7.49
CA SER A 40 6.64 -3.48 -6.28
C SER A 40 5.56 -2.66 -5.59
N SER A 41 4.64 -3.35 -4.92
CA SER A 41 3.60 -2.67 -4.17
C SER A 41 3.07 -3.51 -3.02
N TYR A 42 2.44 -2.82 -2.07
CA TYR A 42 1.61 -3.41 -1.03
C TYR A 42 0.26 -2.73 -1.05
N PHE A 43 -0.79 -3.49 -0.81
CA PHE A 43 -2.09 -2.92 -0.48
C PHE A 43 -2.21 -2.85 1.04
N ILE A 44 -2.59 -1.67 1.52
CA ILE A 44 -2.76 -1.43 2.96
C ILE A 44 -4.26 -1.25 3.20
N THR A 45 -4.81 -2.02 4.11
CA THR A 45 -6.20 -1.87 4.52
C THR A 45 -6.25 -1.19 5.88
N PHE A 46 -7.34 -0.50 6.15
CA PHE A 46 -7.53 0.22 7.40
C PHE A 46 -8.80 -0.27 8.08
N ASP A 47 -8.75 -0.34 9.40
CA ASP A 47 -9.86 -0.86 10.19
C ASP A 47 -11.15 -0.10 9.92
N GLY A 48 -12.22 -0.84 9.65
CA GLY A 48 -13.53 -0.27 9.40
C GLY A 48 -13.72 0.35 8.04
N GLY A 49 -12.71 0.31 7.17
CA GLY A 49 -12.78 0.92 5.85
C GLY A 49 -12.93 -0.08 4.73
N ASN A 50 -13.58 0.34 3.66
CA ASN A 50 -13.66 -0.43 2.43
C ASN A 50 -12.62 0.01 1.41
N THR A 51 -11.88 1.07 1.72
CA THR A 51 -10.88 1.63 0.81
C THR A 51 -9.51 1.09 1.16
N ARG A 52 -8.75 0.76 0.13
CA ARG A 52 -7.38 0.28 0.28
C ARG A 52 -6.43 1.32 -0.27
N LEU A 53 -5.23 1.37 0.28
CA LEU A 53 -4.16 2.23 -0.23
C LEU A 53 -3.09 1.34 -0.86
N GLU A 54 -2.77 1.61 -2.12
CA GLU A 54 -1.66 0.90 -2.77
C GLU A 54 -0.39 1.74 -2.64
N VAL A 55 0.59 1.21 -1.91
CA VAL A 55 1.90 1.85 -1.75
C VAL A 55 2.84 1.21 -2.76
N MET A 56 3.44 2.02 -3.62
CA MET A 56 4.22 1.54 -4.76
C MET A 56 5.63 2.11 -4.75
N ALA A 57 6.54 1.34 -5.27
CA ALA A 57 7.91 1.81 -5.47
C ALA A 57 8.53 1.21 -6.75
#